data_5773a4b79f0582fdde0f58d9049a2ae3
#
_entry.id   5773a4b79f0582fdde0f58d9049a2ae3
#
_cell.length_a   1.000
_cell.length_b   1.000
_cell.length_c   1.000
_cell.angle_alpha   90.00
_cell.angle_beta   90.00
_cell.angle_gamma   90.00
#
_symmetry.space_group_name_H-M   'P 1'
#
loop_
_entity.id
_entity.type
_entity.pdbx_description
1 polymer ?
#
loop_
_entity_poly.entity_id
_entity_poly.type
_entity_poly.pdbx_seq_one_letter_code
_entity_poly.pdbx_strand_id
1 'polypeptide(L)'
;MTTVHVEGAWAQEPDYGPGSRTPDGIAMLDGLAGTRKRLNGCAAAAYAALYANVDVITAYPIRPYTAIMMNLSQFIADGLLDAEYLVADGEHSQLSAAFGAGSCGARAFTGSSGVGVTYAYEMYSIISGARIPVHMSIADRTLDPPGDFGSEHTDALCTRDMGWLLGWAATPQEVFDKTLISMATGEDPRVLLPQMAVQDGYFVSHIAGEVEMPSAAQVDAYLPPYRLPFPLDPRHPVSHGPQIHPSQGPPLQLERARAMEDAIPVIREKTDEFGAAFGRHYAHFVEEYLLEDADIAIVISGGHSVTCRAAIRLLRERGVKIGMARLMWIRPFPSDDLRAALRHVKAVGVVETNLGLGGSTYGGILAPDVTTALYHAENRPLVTSFMAGLGGETVPAAEFDWMAGKLAQAIERGAVEKPAHWVGFED
;
A
#
# COMPACT_ATOMS: atom_id res chain seq x y z
N MET A 1 33.92 -4.11 -12.48
CA MET A 1 33.42 -3.12 -11.51
C MET A 1 34.03 -3.45 -10.17
N THR A 2 34.87 -2.60 -9.64
CA THR A 2 35.60 -2.86 -8.40
C THR A 2 34.64 -2.53 -7.27
N THR A 3 34.14 -3.55 -6.61
CA THR A 3 33.46 -3.40 -5.32
C THR A 3 34.49 -2.86 -4.34
N VAL A 4 34.36 -1.61 -3.95
CA VAL A 4 35.17 -1.07 -2.87
C VAL A 4 34.62 -1.68 -1.57
N HIS A 5 35.20 -2.81 -1.18
CA HIS A 5 35.06 -3.29 0.20
C HIS A 5 35.82 -2.32 1.10
N VAL A 6 35.10 -1.45 1.77
CA VAL A 6 35.64 -0.68 2.90
C VAL A 6 35.56 -1.61 4.11
N GLU A 7 36.51 -2.51 4.23
CA GLU A 7 36.72 -3.26 5.46
C GLU A 7 37.35 -2.33 6.49
N GLY A 8 36.71 -2.15 7.64
CA GLY A 8 37.34 -1.67 8.88
C GLY A 8 36.80 -0.39 9.53
N ALA A 9 35.86 0.34 8.94
CA ALA A 9 35.37 1.60 9.54
C ALA A 9 34.05 1.49 10.34
N TRP A 10 33.41 0.34 10.32
CA TRP A 10 32.05 0.17 10.85
C TRP A 10 31.97 -0.58 12.20
N ALA A 11 33.11 -0.65 12.92
CA ALA A 11 33.23 -1.47 14.14
C ALA A 11 32.57 -0.90 15.42
N GLN A 12 31.99 0.29 15.38
CA GLN A 12 31.10 0.77 16.45
C GLN A 12 29.72 0.99 15.84
N GLU A 13 28.80 0.08 16.17
CA GLU A 13 27.40 0.28 15.87
C GLU A 13 26.94 1.64 16.42
N PRO A 14 26.24 2.49 15.65
CA PRO A 14 25.59 3.65 16.19
C PRO A 14 24.68 3.20 17.34
N ASP A 15 24.76 3.89 18.47
CA ASP A 15 23.81 3.70 19.57
C ASP A 15 22.47 4.31 19.11
N TYR A 16 21.71 3.52 18.38
CA TYR A 16 20.30 3.80 18.15
C TYR A 16 19.61 3.56 19.48
N GLY A 17 19.34 4.58 20.25
CA GLY A 17 18.71 4.49 21.55
C GLY A 17 17.53 3.50 21.63
N PRO A 18 16.88 3.33 22.78
CA PRO A 18 15.89 2.27 23.04
C PRO A 18 14.61 2.38 22.16
N GLY A 19 14.57 3.29 21.20
CA GLY A 19 13.38 3.64 20.42
C GLY A 19 12.48 4.62 21.16
N SER A 20 11.43 5.08 20.50
CA SER A 20 10.56 6.17 20.97
C SER A 20 9.39 5.72 21.86
N ARG A 21 9.10 4.42 21.98
CA ARG A 21 8.07 3.95 22.91
C ARG A 21 8.56 4.09 24.35
N THR A 22 7.74 4.73 25.17
CA THR A 22 8.02 4.88 26.60
C THR A 22 7.67 3.60 27.37
N PRO A 23 8.13 3.42 28.63
CA PRO A 23 7.70 2.33 29.49
C PRO A 23 6.17 2.25 29.66
N ASP A 24 5.49 3.40 29.76
CA ASP A 24 4.03 3.48 29.86
C ASP A 24 3.36 3.06 28.54
N GLY A 25 3.95 3.42 27.40
CA GLY A 25 3.53 2.95 26.08
C GLY A 25 3.63 1.43 25.95
N ILE A 26 4.74 0.84 26.35
CA ILE A 26 4.92 -0.63 26.35
C ILE A 26 3.89 -1.28 27.26
N ALA A 27 3.70 -0.78 28.49
CA ALA A 27 2.74 -1.32 29.45
C ALA A 27 1.29 -1.26 28.90
N MET A 28 0.94 -0.16 28.23
CA MET A 28 -0.37 -0.02 27.60
C MET A 28 -0.56 -1.04 26.48
N LEU A 29 0.43 -1.23 25.60
CA LEU A 29 0.36 -2.19 24.51
C LEU A 29 0.28 -3.64 25.01
N ASP A 30 1.06 -3.97 26.04
CA ASP A 30 1.00 -5.31 26.67
C ASP A 30 -0.34 -5.55 27.37
N GLY A 31 -0.97 -4.51 27.91
CA GLY A 31 -2.33 -4.58 28.45
C GLY A 31 -3.40 -4.82 27.38
N LEU A 32 -3.11 -4.51 26.11
CA LEU A 32 -3.98 -4.79 24.97
C LEU A 32 -3.73 -6.15 24.33
N ALA A 33 -2.60 -6.80 24.61
CA ALA A 33 -2.19 -8.04 23.95
C ALA A 33 -3.26 -9.14 24.03
N GLY A 34 -3.57 -9.75 22.89
CA GLY A 34 -4.59 -10.79 22.76
C GLY A 34 -6.03 -10.28 22.84
N THR A 35 -6.25 -8.97 22.95
CA THR A 35 -7.61 -8.39 22.91
C THR A 35 -8.01 -8.01 21.51
N ARG A 36 -9.31 -7.81 21.28
CA ARG A 36 -9.86 -7.20 20.07
C ARG A 36 -10.35 -5.80 20.38
N LYS A 37 -9.74 -4.82 19.73
CA LYS A 37 -10.10 -3.42 19.88
C LYS A 37 -10.90 -2.97 18.66
N ARG A 38 -11.97 -2.22 18.90
CA ARG A 38 -12.76 -1.66 17.80
C ARG A 38 -12.11 -0.36 17.33
N LEU A 39 -11.50 -0.38 16.15
CA LEU A 39 -10.78 0.73 15.54
C LEU A 39 -11.27 0.95 14.11
N ASN A 40 -11.25 2.21 13.66
CA ASN A 40 -11.31 2.50 12.24
C ASN A 40 -9.89 2.42 11.63
N GLY A 41 -9.79 2.47 10.30
CA GLY A 41 -8.51 2.33 9.62
C GLY A 41 -7.49 3.39 10.00
N CYS A 42 -7.90 4.65 10.21
CA CYS A 42 -6.98 5.69 10.65
C CYS A 42 -6.41 5.43 12.05
N ALA A 43 -7.24 5.00 13.00
CA ALA A 43 -6.77 4.61 14.32
C ALA A 43 -5.88 3.36 14.24
N ALA A 44 -6.23 2.39 13.41
CA ALA A 44 -5.41 1.18 13.18
C ALA A 44 -4.02 1.51 12.65
N ALA A 45 -3.88 2.44 11.69
CA ALA A 45 -2.61 2.92 11.18
C ALA A 45 -1.77 3.61 12.27
N ALA A 46 -2.41 4.45 13.11
CA ALA A 46 -1.73 5.13 14.21
C ALA A 46 -1.23 4.12 15.28
N TYR A 47 -2.05 3.12 15.64
CA TYR A 47 -1.62 2.04 16.54
C TYR A 47 -0.47 1.24 15.92
N ALA A 48 -0.52 0.92 14.62
CA ALA A 48 0.58 0.23 13.95
C ALA A 48 1.89 1.02 14.01
N ALA A 49 1.84 2.35 13.83
CA ALA A 49 3.02 3.22 13.97
C ALA A 49 3.56 3.24 15.41
N LEU A 50 2.68 3.26 16.43
CA LEU A 50 3.08 3.13 17.83
C LEU A 50 3.75 1.77 18.10
N TYR A 51 3.16 0.67 17.61
CA TYR A 51 3.75 -0.67 17.71
C TYR A 51 5.09 -0.79 16.97
N ALA A 52 5.19 -0.16 15.79
CA ALA A 52 6.42 -0.12 15.01
C ALA A 52 7.53 0.72 15.65
N ASN A 53 7.23 1.43 16.75
CA ASN A 53 8.21 2.24 17.46
C ASN A 53 8.87 3.28 16.55
N VAL A 54 8.04 4.11 15.89
CA VAL A 54 8.53 5.17 14.99
C VAL A 54 9.26 6.27 15.76
N ASP A 55 10.33 6.81 15.17
CA ASP A 55 11.18 7.82 15.80
C ASP A 55 10.76 9.25 15.44
N VAL A 56 10.29 9.44 14.20
CA VAL A 56 9.91 10.75 13.68
C VAL A 56 8.59 10.65 12.93
N ILE A 57 7.67 11.53 13.26
CA ILE A 57 6.38 11.70 12.60
C ILE A 57 6.36 13.06 11.92
N THR A 58 6.18 13.09 10.61
CA THR A 58 5.97 14.34 9.88
C THR A 58 4.54 14.42 9.38
N ALA A 59 3.89 15.56 9.56
CA ALA A 59 2.47 15.71 9.36
C ALA A 59 2.09 17.05 8.74
N TYR A 60 1.03 17.04 7.94
CA TYR A 60 0.26 18.21 7.52
C TYR A 60 -1.23 17.85 7.50
N PRO A 61 -2.14 18.68 8.01
CA PRO A 61 -3.53 18.31 8.18
C PRO A 61 -4.28 18.30 6.85
N ILE A 62 -4.66 17.11 6.41
CA ILE A 62 -5.57 16.88 5.27
C ILE A 62 -6.47 15.68 5.58
N ARG A 63 -7.77 15.78 5.27
CA ARG A 63 -8.71 14.65 5.48
C ARG A 63 -8.60 13.62 4.36
N PRO A 64 -8.73 12.31 4.68
CA PRO A 64 -8.93 11.65 6.00
C PRO A 64 -7.68 11.50 6.88
N TYR A 65 -6.45 11.70 6.36
CA TYR A 65 -5.18 11.50 7.09
C TYR A 65 -5.11 12.24 8.44
N THR A 66 -5.76 13.40 8.57
CA THR A 66 -5.79 14.16 9.84
C THR A 66 -6.18 13.28 11.04
N ALA A 67 -7.02 12.26 10.86
CA ALA A 67 -7.40 11.36 11.94
C ALA A 67 -6.22 10.49 12.41
N ILE A 68 -5.31 10.11 11.52
CA ILE A 68 -4.07 9.39 11.89
C ILE A 68 -3.17 10.30 12.71
N MET A 69 -2.91 11.53 12.21
CA MET A 69 -2.04 12.48 12.92
C MET A 69 -2.58 12.86 14.30
N MET A 70 -3.91 12.98 14.46
CA MET A 70 -4.55 13.25 15.75
C MET A 70 -4.31 12.10 16.75
N ASN A 71 -4.44 10.84 16.35
CA ASN A 71 -4.17 9.71 17.22
C ASN A 71 -2.68 9.67 17.61
N LEU A 72 -1.77 9.91 16.69
CA LEU A 72 -0.32 9.93 16.96
C LEU A 72 0.06 11.07 17.92
N SER A 73 -0.46 12.28 17.69
CA SER A 73 -0.24 13.40 18.60
C SER A 73 -0.78 13.14 20.01
N GLN A 74 -1.91 12.41 20.11
CA GLN A 74 -2.47 12.01 21.40
C GLN A 74 -1.58 11.00 22.12
N PHE A 75 -1.02 10.01 21.42
CA PHE A 75 -0.06 9.06 22.04
C PHE A 75 1.18 9.77 22.60
N ILE A 76 1.66 10.81 21.92
CA ILE A 76 2.77 11.64 22.43
C ILE A 76 2.32 12.45 23.64
N ALA A 77 1.17 13.12 23.58
CA ALA A 77 0.63 13.91 24.68
C ALA A 77 0.33 13.07 25.93
N ASP A 78 -0.06 11.82 25.76
CA ASP A 78 -0.31 10.86 26.83
C ASP A 78 1.00 10.24 27.37
N GLY A 79 2.16 10.59 26.79
CA GLY A 79 3.46 10.06 27.20
C GLY A 79 3.69 8.59 26.79
N LEU A 80 2.97 8.06 25.79
CA LEU A 80 3.12 6.68 25.33
C LEU A 80 4.21 6.52 24.27
N LEU A 81 4.50 7.59 23.54
CA LEU A 81 5.48 7.65 22.46
C LEU A 81 6.29 8.95 22.59
N ASP A 82 7.60 8.87 22.62
CA ASP A 82 8.53 9.99 22.67
C ASP A 82 9.17 10.23 21.28
N ALA A 83 8.33 10.23 20.25
CA ALA A 83 8.74 10.50 18.88
C ALA A 83 8.74 12.01 18.61
N GLU A 84 9.70 12.45 17.78
CA GLU A 84 9.66 13.81 17.24
C GLU A 84 8.44 14.00 16.32
N TYR A 85 7.61 14.99 16.64
CA TYR A 85 6.39 15.29 15.90
C TYR A 85 6.48 16.65 15.22
N LEU A 86 6.67 16.64 13.90
CA LEU A 86 6.86 17.82 13.09
C LEU A 86 5.61 18.10 12.25
N VAL A 87 4.99 19.25 12.46
CA VAL A 87 3.92 19.77 11.57
C VAL A 87 4.57 20.71 10.57
N ALA A 88 4.50 20.32 9.29
CA ALA A 88 5.06 21.11 8.19
C ALA A 88 4.06 22.19 7.72
N ASP A 89 4.48 23.03 6.78
CA ASP A 89 3.66 24.05 6.12
C ASP A 89 2.95 23.54 4.85
N GLY A 90 3.21 22.28 4.46
CA GLY A 90 2.60 21.58 3.35
C GLY A 90 3.20 20.19 3.15
N GLU A 91 2.57 19.38 2.31
CA GLU A 91 2.96 17.96 2.15
C GLU A 91 4.32 17.80 1.47
N HIS A 92 4.75 18.75 0.64
CA HIS A 92 6.10 18.73 0.08
C HIS A 92 7.16 18.86 1.19
N SER A 93 7.01 19.84 2.09
CA SER A 93 7.92 20.03 3.22
C SER A 93 7.82 18.89 4.22
N GLN A 94 6.60 18.35 4.44
CA GLN A 94 6.35 17.18 5.27
C GLN A 94 7.18 15.98 4.78
N LEU A 95 7.12 15.67 3.50
CA LEU A 95 7.83 14.52 2.92
C LEU A 95 9.34 14.78 2.85
N SER A 96 9.77 16.04 2.65
CA SER A 96 11.17 16.46 2.73
C SER A 96 11.75 16.23 4.13
N ALA A 97 10.99 16.56 5.18
CA ALA A 97 11.40 16.32 6.57
C ALA A 97 11.50 14.82 6.89
N ALA A 98 10.53 14.01 6.40
CA ALA A 98 10.59 12.55 6.53
C ALA A 98 11.83 11.96 5.84
N PHE A 99 12.19 12.47 4.66
CA PHE A 99 13.42 12.11 3.97
C PHE A 99 14.67 12.44 4.79
N GLY A 100 14.72 13.64 5.36
CA GLY A 100 15.84 14.06 6.22
C GLY A 100 16.00 13.16 7.44
N ALA A 101 14.90 12.87 8.14
CA ALA A 101 14.87 11.97 9.28
C ALA A 101 15.32 10.55 8.92
N GLY A 102 14.72 9.98 7.88
CA GLY A 102 15.08 8.64 7.38
C GLY A 102 16.54 8.56 6.93
N SER A 103 17.07 9.62 6.31
CA SER A 103 18.48 9.70 5.91
C SER A 103 19.45 9.68 7.10
N CYS A 104 19.01 10.11 8.29
CA CYS A 104 19.78 9.98 9.52
C CYS A 104 19.62 8.63 10.22
N GLY A 105 18.81 7.73 9.68
CA GLY A 105 18.57 6.40 10.24
C GLY A 105 17.36 6.30 11.16
N ALA A 106 16.53 7.35 11.25
CA ALA A 106 15.28 7.30 11.99
C ALA A 106 14.20 6.50 11.22
N ARG A 107 13.37 5.74 11.95
CA ARG A 107 12.14 5.16 11.40
C ARG A 107 11.11 6.28 11.25
N ALA A 108 11.00 6.80 10.04
CA ALA A 108 10.14 7.93 9.72
C ALA A 108 8.74 7.48 9.26
N PHE A 109 7.71 8.05 9.88
CA PHE A 109 6.31 7.86 9.53
C PHE A 109 5.70 9.16 9.03
N THR A 110 4.93 9.07 7.96
CA THR A 110 4.20 10.20 7.38
C THR A 110 2.88 9.72 6.78
N GLY A 111 2.10 10.61 6.21
CA GLY A 111 0.89 10.25 5.48
C GLY A 111 0.23 11.44 4.83
N SER A 112 -0.70 11.17 3.92
CA SER A 112 -1.48 12.21 3.24
C SER A 112 -2.77 11.64 2.64
N SER A 113 -3.48 12.47 1.88
CA SER A 113 -4.74 12.16 1.19
C SER A 113 -4.93 13.10 0.00
N GLY A 114 -5.60 12.64 -1.06
CA GLY A 114 -6.06 13.49 -2.16
C GLY A 114 -4.95 14.36 -2.77
N VAL A 115 -5.25 15.64 -2.93
CA VAL A 115 -4.30 16.60 -3.53
C VAL A 115 -3.00 16.77 -2.75
N GLY A 116 -2.96 16.44 -1.44
CA GLY A 116 -1.74 16.45 -0.66
C GLY A 116 -0.74 15.39 -1.13
N VAL A 117 -1.22 14.24 -1.59
CA VAL A 117 -0.38 13.21 -2.20
C VAL A 117 0.31 13.77 -3.46
N THR A 118 -0.44 14.46 -4.31
CA THR A 118 0.11 15.07 -5.54
C THR A 118 0.97 16.30 -5.27
N TYR A 119 0.70 17.05 -4.20
CA TYR A 119 1.53 18.21 -3.83
C TYR A 119 2.95 17.81 -3.41
N ALA A 120 3.13 16.62 -2.84
CA ALA A 120 4.45 16.08 -2.46
C ALA A 120 5.21 15.40 -3.62
N TYR A 121 4.74 15.48 -4.88
CA TYR A 121 5.14 14.61 -5.99
C TYR A 121 6.65 14.58 -6.26
N GLU A 122 7.34 15.70 -6.17
CA GLU A 122 8.80 15.78 -6.37
C GLU A 122 9.57 14.83 -5.44
N MET A 123 9.12 14.73 -4.19
CA MET A 123 9.84 13.99 -3.16
C MET A 123 9.80 12.47 -3.35
N TYR A 124 8.79 11.94 -4.02
CA TYR A 124 8.69 10.48 -4.20
C TYR A 124 9.89 9.90 -4.95
N SER A 125 10.30 10.54 -6.06
CA SER A 125 11.45 10.07 -6.83
C SER A 125 12.77 10.29 -6.10
N ILE A 126 12.88 11.34 -5.30
CA ILE A 126 14.08 11.64 -4.48
C ILE A 126 14.27 10.56 -3.42
N ILE A 127 13.24 10.28 -2.64
CA ILE A 127 13.30 9.33 -1.53
C ILE A 127 13.59 7.91 -2.03
N SER A 128 12.87 7.46 -3.05
CA SER A 128 13.10 6.13 -3.63
C SER A 128 14.45 6.02 -4.36
N GLY A 129 14.91 7.12 -5.00
CA GLY A 129 16.23 7.19 -5.63
C GLY A 129 17.38 7.14 -4.63
N ALA A 130 17.19 7.73 -3.45
CA ALA A 130 18.15 7.65 -2.34
C ALA A 130 18.07 6.34 -1.55
N ARG A 131 17.09 5.47 -1.83
CA ARG A 131 16.92 4.18 -1.15
C ARG A 131 16.68 4.34 0.35
N ILE A 132 15.85 5.32 0.75
CA ILE A 132 15.50 5.61 2.14
C ILE A 132 14.09 5.08 2.43
N PRO A 133 13.94 4.07 3.30
CA PRO A 133 12.64 3.51 3.67
C PRO A 133 11.85 4.46 4.59
N VAL A 134 11.03 5.29 3.99
CA VAL A 134 10.03 6.12 4.68
C VAL A 134 8.69 5.43 4.57
N HIS A 135 7.94 5.30 5.66
CA HIS A 135 6.59 4.80 5.64
C HIS A 135 5.57 5.93 5.46
N MET A 136 4.70 5.79 4.46
CA MET A 136 3.61 6.71 4.20
C MET A 136 2.26 6.00 4.28
N SER A 137 1.41 6.39 5.22
CA SER A 137 0.02 5.91 5.29
C SER A 137 -0.87 6.83 4.47
N ILE A 138 -1.54 6.29 3.45
CA ILE A 138 -2.49 7.03 2.62
C ILE A 138 -3.90 6.58 2.98
N ALA A 139 -4.74 7.54 3.43
CA ALA A 139 -6.17 7.38 3.44
C ALA A 139 -6.69 8.10 2.20
N ASP A 140 -6.96 7.36 1.12
CA ASP A 140 -7.21 7.91 -0.20
C ASP A 140 -8.44 8.85 -0.25
N ARG A 141 -8.42 9.74 -1.22
CA ARG A 141 -9.48 10.71 -1.47
C ARG A 141 -9.41 11.20 -2.91
N THR A 142 -10.55 11.64 -3.45
CA THR A 142 -10.62 12.28 -4.77
C THR A 142 -9.61 13.39 -4.93
N LEU A 143 -9.15 13.57 -6.17
CA LEU A 143 -8.36 14.73 -6.60
C LEU A 143 -9.31 15.87 -7.00
N ASP A 144 -9.05 17.07 -6.50
CA ASP A 144 -9.78 18.29 -6.85
C ASP A 144 -9.37 18.83 -8.24
N PRO A 145 -10.27 19.45 -9.03
CA PRO A 145 -11.72 19.38 -8.98
C PRO A 145 -12.31 18.11 -9.61
N PRO A 146 -13.52 17.68 -9.22
CA PRO A 146 -14.39 18.28 -8.24
C PRO A 146 -13.90 18.02 -6.81
N GLY A 147 -14.06 19.02 -5.92
CA GLY A 147 -13.67 18.90 -4.53
C GLY A 147 -14.71 18.13 -3.73
N ASP A 148 -14.45 16.90 -3.40
CA ASP A 148 -15.22 16.10 -2.46
C ASP A 148 -14.29 15.36 -1.48
N PHE A 149 -14.88 14.65 -0.50
CA PHE A 149 -14.15 13.90 0.53
C PHE A 149 -14.36 12.39 0.38
N GLY A 150 -14.88 11.95 -0.77
CA GLY A 150 -15.12 10.56 -1.07
C GLY A 150 -13.83 9.79 -1.38
N SER A 151 -13.89 8.49 -1.19
CA SER A 151 -12.78 7.58 -1.53
C SER A 151 -12.58 7.52 -3.05
N GLU A 152 -11.35 7.65 -3.47
CA GLU A 152 -10.93 7.41 -4.84
C GLU A 152 -9.42 7.11 -4.88
N HIS A 153 -9.03 6.02 -5.52
CA HIS A 153 -7.65 5.53 -5.51
C HIS A 153 -6.70 6.33 -6.41
N THR A 154 -7.18 7.33 -7.15
CA THR A 154 -6.39 8.09 -8.14
C THR A 154 -5.20 8.80 -7.50
N ASP A 155 -5.35 9.31 -6.28
CA ASP A 155 -4.29 10.02 -5.55
C ASP A 155 -3.08 9.13 -5.26
N ALA A 156 -3.29 7.92 -4.72
CA ALA A 156 -2.21 6.96 -4.49
C ALA A 156 -1.68 6.38 -5.81
N LEU A 157 -2.56 6.05 -6.75
CA LEU A 157 -2.18 5.43 -8.02
C LEU A 157 -1.39 6.36 -8.95
N CYS A 158 -1.51 7.69 -8.83
CA CYS A 158 -0.69 8.62 -9.62
C CYS A 158 0.80 8.55 -9.22
N THR A 159 1.15 7.99 -8.06
CA THR A 159 2.53 7.82 -7.58
C THR A 159 3.13 6.45 -7.92
N ARG A 160 2.37 5.54 -8.53
CA ARG A 160 2.74 4.13 -8.73
C ARG A 160 4.07 3.88 -9.44
N ASP A 161 4.51 4.83 -10.27
CA ASP A 161 5.74 4.71 -11.06
C ASP A 161 6.94 5.44 -10.42
N MET A 162 6.79 5.91 -9.17
CA MET A 162 7.81 6.68 -8.46
C MET A 162 8.79 5.81 -7.64
N GLY A 163 8.70 4.47 -7.74
CA GLY A 163 9.64 3.54 -7.09
C GLY A 163 9.36 3.30 -5.61
N TRP A 164 8.10 3.45 -5.19
CA TRP A 164 7.63 3.10 -3.86
C TRP A 164 6.92 1.73 -3.89
N LEU A 165 7.06 0.97 -2.81
CA LEU A 165 6.20 -0.18 -2.59
C LEU A 165 4.79 0.33 -2.33
N LEU A 166 3.78 -0.24 -2.98
CA LEU A 166 2.40 0.24 -2.88
C LEU A 166 1.46 -0.93 -2.56
N GLY A 167 1.06 -1.02 -1.29
CA GLY A 167 0.17 -2.05 -0.77
C GLY A 167 -1.19 -1.49 -0.38
N TRP A 168 -2.27 -2.27 -0.60
CA TRP A 168 -3.65 -1.87 -0.32
C TRP A 168 -4.28 -2.71 0.79
N ALA A 169 -5.03 -2.06 1.68
CA ALA A 169 -5.79 -2.67 2.76
C ALA A 169 -7.29 -2.47 2.55
N ALA A 170 -8.11 -3.47 2.86
CA ALA A 170 -9.56 -3.44 2.70
C ALA A 170 -10.33 -3.38 4.04
N THR A 171 -9.65 -3.55 5.16
CA THR A 171 -10.25 -3.53 6.51
C THR A 171 -9.31 -2.86 7.51
N PRO A 172 -9.81 -2.37 8.67
CA PRO A 172 -8.95 -1.82 9.71
C PRO A 172 -7.88 -2.80 10.22
N GLN A 173 -8.17 -4.11 10.31
CA GLN A 173 -7.17 -5.11 10.64
C GLN A 173 -6.06 -5.15 9.59
N GLU A 174 -6.43 -5.15 8.31
CA GLU A 174 -5.44 -5.16 7.24
C GLU A 174 -4.61 -3.86 7.20
N VAL A 175 -5.18 -2.71 7.57
CA VAL A 175 -4.41 -1.45 7.69
C VAL A 175 -3.32 -1.59 8.73
N PHE A 176 -3.65 -2.11 9.91
CA PHE A 176 -2.67 -2.38 10.97
C PHE A 176 -1.58 -3.34 10.48
N ASP A 177 -1.97 -4.47 9.94
CA ASP A 177 -1.06 -5.55 9.55
C ASP A 177 -0.22 -5.15 8.32
N LYS A 178 -0.83 -4.51 7.32
CA LYS A 178 -0.14 -4.03 6.11
C LYS A 178 0.90 -2.97 6.43
N THR A 179 0.64 -2.09 7.40
CA THR A 179 1.62 -1.10 7.86
C THR A 179 2.89 -1.80 8.37
N LEU A 180 2.75 -2.83 9.23
CA LEU A 180 3.90 -3.58 9.74
C LEU A 180 4.61 -4.39 8.65
N ILE A 181 3.86 -5.07 7.79
CA ILE A 181 4.43 -5.86 6.67
C ILE A 181 5.17 -4.94 5.69
N SER A 182 4.61 -3.77 5.38
CA SER A 182 5.25 -2.80 4.49
C SER A 182 6.56 -2.28 5.06
N MET A 183 6.58 -1.91 6.36
CA MET A 183 7.80 -1.47 7.03
C MET A 183 8.86 -2.58 7.03
N ALA A 184 8.50 -3.80 7.44
CA ALA A 184 9.42 -4.94 7.45
C ALA A 184 10.01 -5.24 6.06
N THR A 185 9.21 -5.04 5.00
CA THR A 185 9.67 -5.22 3.62
C THR A 185 10.57 -4.08 3.17
N GLY A 186 10.14 -2.82 3.38
CA GLY A 186 10.89 -1.65 2.91
C GLY A 186 12.22 -1.44 3.64
N GLU A 187 12.29 -1.83 4.92
CA GLU A 187 13.49 -1.74 5.75
C GLU A 187 14.47 -2.92 5.54
N ASP A 188 14.05 -3.97 4.83
CA ASP A 188 14.95 -5.10 4.54
C ASP A 188 16.15 -4.62 3.72
N PRO A 189 17.41 -4.98 4.10
CA PRO A 189 18.62 -4.53 3.41
C PRO A 189 18.68 -4.88 1.92
N ARG A 190 17.96 -5.89 1.49
CA ARG A 190 17.84 -6.29 0.07
C ARG A 190 16.98 -5.32 -0.72
N VAL A 191 16.06 -4.63 -0.05
CA VAL A 191 15.04 -3.75 -0.64
C VAL A 191 15.39 -2.28 -0.45
N LEU A 192 15.40 -1.79 0.79
CA LEU A 192 15.63 -0.38 1.15
C LEU A 192 14.82 0.58 0.25
N LEU A 193 13.52 0.40 0.19
CA LEU A 193 12.61 1.25 -0.58
C LEU A 193 11.55 1.86 0.34
N PRO A 194 11.13 3.11 0.04
CA PRO A 194 9.98 3.69 0.72
C PRO A 194 8.70 2.92 0.38
N GLN A 195 7.73 2.95 1.29
CA GLN A 195 6.52 2.16 1.19
C GLN A 195 5.26 2.94 1.53
N MET A 196 4.20 2.64 0.82
CA MET A 196 2.86 3.16 1.05
C MET A 196 1.92 2.03 1.49
N ALA A 197 1.24 2.22 2.63
CA ALA A 197 0.08 1.44 3.00
C ALA A 197 -1.17 2.29 2.76
N VAL A 198 -2.00 1.85 1.80
CA VAL A 198 -3.18 2.59 1.35
C VAL A 198 -4.44 1.96 1.91
N GLN A 199 -5.37 2.80 2.33
CA GLN A 199 -6.71 2.43 2.77
C GLN A 199 -7.74 3.36 2.12
N ASP A 200 -8.90 2.80 1.80
CA ASP A 200 -10.00 3.57 1.22
C ASP A 200 -10.47 4.63 2.22
N GLY A 201 -10.50 5.88 1.77
CA GLY A 201 -11.12 6.97 2.48
C GLY A 201 -12.58 6.63 2.81
N TYR A 202 -13.11 7.08 3.94
CA TYR A 202 -14.44 6.76 4.44
C TYR A 202 -14.69 5.26 4.71
N PHE A 203 -14.67 4.39 3.71
CA PHE A 203 -15.04 2.96 3.84
C PHE A 203 -14.15 2.16 4.77
N VAL A 204 -12.87 2.47 4.83
CA VAL A 204 -11.91 1.83 5.75
C VAL A 204 -11.45 2.82 6.80
N SER A 205 -11.14 4.05 6.38
CA SER A 205 -10.55 5.07 7.25
C SER A 205 -11.48 5.52 8.39
N HIS A 206 -12.81 5.46 8.21
CA HIS A 206 -13.81 5.94 9.19
C HIS A 206 -14.72 4.86 9.74
N ILE A 207 -14.87 3.72 9.06
CA ILE A 207 -15.71 2.62 9.54
C ILE A 207 -14.91 1.75 10.50
N ALA A 208 -15.46 1.57 11.73
CA ALA A 208 -14.81 0.79 12.77
C ALA A 208 -15.00 -0.72 12.55
N GLY A 209 -13.89 -1.45 12.63
CA GLY A 209 -13.83 -2.91 12.65
C GLY A 209 -13.10 -3.43 13.89
N GLU A 210 -13.10 -4.73 14.09
CA GLU A 210 -12.30 -5.38 15.11
C GLU A 210 -10.85 -5.47 14.63
N VAL A 211 -9.91 -5.09 15.50
CA VAL A 211 -8.47 -5.22 15.29
C VAL A 211 -7.90 -6.03 16.46
N GLU A 212 -7.31 -7.16 16.15
CA GLU A 212 -6.63 -8.02 17.12
C GLU A 212 -5.25 -7.43 17.43
N MET A 213 -5.02 -7.16 18.71
CA MET A 213 -3.84 -6.45 19.18
C MET A 213 -2.76 -7.44 19.63
N PRO A 214 -1.53 -7.36 19.05
CA PRO A 214 -0.39 -8.18 19.52
C PRO A 214 0.20 -7.63 20.83
N SER A 215 1.20 -8.31 21.39
CA SER A 215 2.08 -7.70 22.40
C SER A 215 3.15 -6.84 21.73
N ALA A 216 3.72 -5.90 22.49
CA ALA A 216 4.85 -5.10 22.01
C ALA A 216 6.03 -6.01 21.62
N ALA A 217 6.34 -7.01 22.44
CA ALA A 217 7.43 -7.95 22.19
C ALA A 217 7.25 -8.79 20.90
N GLN A 218 6.01 -9.16 20.54
CA GLN A 218 5.76 -9.85 19.27
C GLN A 218 6.09 -8.96 18.07
N VAL A 219 5.73 -7.68 18.14
CA VAL A 219 6.04 -6.75 17.06
C VAL A 219 7.53 -6.46 17.01
N ASP A 220 8.22 -6.29 18.12
CA ASP A 220 9.67 -6.08 18.17
C ASP A 220 10.46 -7.25 17.58
N ALA A 221 9.98 -8.48 17.78
CA ALA A 221 10.59 -9.67 17.20
C ALA A 221 10.40 -9.73 15.67
N TYR A 222 9.26 -9.28 15.17
CA TYR A 222 8.95 -9.24 13.74
C TYR A 222 9.56 -8.04 13.01
N LEU A 223 9.52 -6.86 13.64
CA LEU A 223 10.02 -5.59 13.12
C LEU A 223 11.07 -5.01 14.11
N PRO A 224 12.31 -5.51 14.06
CA PRO A 224 13.37 -5.04 14.95
C PRO A 224 13.69 -3.56 14.72
N PRO A 225 14.50 -2.92 15.60
CA PRO A 225 14.94 -1.54 15.40
C PRO A 225 15.54 -1.33 14.01
N TYR A 226 15.10 -0.27 13.34
CA TYR A 226 15.54 0.06 11.99
C TYR A 226 17.03 0.43 11.98
N ARG A 227 17.75 -0.02 10.97
CA ARG A 227 19.17 0.30 10.78
C ARG A 227 19.43 0.62 9.31
N LEU A 228 19.65 1.90 9.02
CA LEU A 228 20.09 2.32 7.69
C LEU A 228 21.57 1.99 7.49
N PRO A 229 21.98 1.27 6.43
CA PRO A 229 23.38 0.94 6.20
C PRO A 229 24.29 2.16 5.97
N PHE A 230 23.74 3.29 5.51
CA PHE A 230 24.46 4.50 5.13
C PHE A 230 23.78 5.76 5.73
N PRO A 231 23.69 5.90 7.07
CA PRO A 231 23.08 7.09 7.67
C PRO A 231 23.93 8.33 7.45
N LEU A 232 23.29 9.50 7.41
CA LEU A 232 24.00 10.78 7.49
C LEU A 232 24.60 10.94 8.89
N ASP A 233 25.88 10.61 9.01
CA ASP A 233 26.63 10.71 10.25
C ASP A 233 27.87 11.60 10.02
N PRO A 234 28.03 12.71 10.77
CA PRO A 234 29.23 13.58 10.67
C PRO A 234 30.57 12.86 10.89
N ARG A 235 30.53 11.73 11.62
CA ARG A 235 31.73 10.91 11.89
C ARG A 235 32.11 10.07 10.66
N HIS A 236 31.14 9.75 9.81
CA HIS A 236 31.30 8.96 8.58
C HIS A 236 30.48 9.61 7.45
N PRO A 237 30.97 10.75 6.89
CA PRO A 237 30.16 11.57 6.00
C PRO A 237 29.83 10.83 4.68
N VAL A 238 28.53 10.76 4.38
CA VAL A 238 27.98 10.27 3.12
C VAL A 238 27.11 11.34 2.51
N SER A 239 26.71 11.17 1.24
CA SER A 239 25.79 12.07 0.57
C SER A 239 24.62 11.27 -0.03
N HIS A 240 23.40 11.69 0.25
CA HIS A 240 22.20 11.13 -0.33
C HIS A 240 21.70 12.04 -1.45
N GLY A 241 21.40 11.43 -2.63
CA GLY A 241 20.86 12.16 -3.78
C GLY A 241 21.76 13.25 -4.37
N PRO A 242 23.09 13.07 -4.48
CA PRO A 242 23.93 14.10 -5.08
C PRO A 242 23.64 14.28 -6.57
N GLN A 243 23.93 15.45 -7.11
CA GLN A 243 24.01 15.61 -8.55
C GLN A 243 25.21 14.82 -9.09
N ILE A 244 25.00 14.04 -10.14
CA ILE A 244 25.98 13.11 -10.70
C ILE A 244 26.20 13.41 -12.19
N HIS A 245 27.31 12.91 -12.73
CA HIS A 245 27.53 12.95 -14.16
C HIS A 245 26.49 12.06 -14.90
N PRO A 246 25.98 12.45 -16.07
CA PRO A 246 24.94 11.69 -16.79
C PRO A 246 25.24 10.20 -16.99
N SER A 247 26.54 9.83 -17.18
CA SER A 247 26.94 8.43 -17.34
C SER A 247 26.72 7.55 -16.09
N GLN A 248 26.51 8.14 -14.91
CA GLN A 248 26.26 7.44 -13.64
C GLN A 248 24.75 7.20 -13.41
N GLY A 249 23.88 7.94 -14.13
CA GLY A 249 22.43 7.81 -13.98
C GLY A 249 21.89 6.43 -14.31
N PRO A 250 22.17 5.84 -15.49
CA PRO A 250 21.61 4.55 -15.87
C PRO A 250 21.93 3.40 -14.91
N PRO A 251 23.17 3.22 -14.40
CA PRO A 251 23.45 2.21 -13.38
C PRO A 251 22.61 2.38 -12.10
N LEU A 252 22.44 3.60 -11.59
CA LEU A 252 21.64 3.86 -10.38
C LEU A 252 20.15 3.60 -10.61
N GLN A 253 19.63 3.96 -11.79
CA GLN A 253 18.24 3.62 -12.13
C GLN A 253 18.04 2.11 -12.24
N LEU A 254 19.01 1.37 -12.76
CA LEU A 254 18.97 -0.09 -12.82
C LEU A 254 18.98 -0.71 -11.42
N GLU A 255 19.79 -0.20 -10.50
CA GLU A 255 19.81 -0.65 -9.10
C GLU A 255 18.46 -0.40 -8.41
N ARG A 256 17.84 0.75 -8.67
CA ARG A 256 16.51 1.06 -8.16
C ARG A 256 15.44 0.12 -8.73
N ALA A 257 15.50 -0.19 -10.02
CA ALA A 257 14.60 -1.16 -10.66
C ALA A 257 14.78 -2.57 -10.06
N ARG A 258 16.03 -3.01 -9.87
CA ARG A 258 16.34 -4.29 -9.21
C ARG A 258 15.82 -4.36 -7.79
N ALA A 259 15.93 -3.28 -7.01
CA ALA A 259 15.37 -3.25 -5.66
C ALA A 259 13.85 -3.48 -5.64
N MET A 260 13.13 -2.98 -6.66
CA MET A 260 11.70 -3.26 -6.81
C MET A 260 11.42 -4.73 -7.18
N GLU A 261 12.29 -5.35 -7.99
CA GLU A 261 12.22 -6.78 -8.31
C GLU A 261 12.58 -7.64 -7.08
N ASP A 262 13.63 -7.28 -6.34
CA ASP A 262 14.07 -7.94 -5.11
C ASP A 262 13.02 -7.83 -4.00
N ALA A 263 12.16 -6.83 -4.02
CA ALA A 263 11.04 -6.72 -3.09
C ALA A 263 10.02 -7.86 -3.24
N ILE A 264 9.90 -8.48 -4.42
CA ILE A 264 8.92 -9.56 -4.65
C ILE A 264 9.14 -10.76 -3.71
N PRO A 265 10.31 -11.41 -3.67
CA PRO A 265 10.57 -12.49 -2.73
C PRO A 265 10.52 -12.02 -1.27
N VAL A 266 10.94 -10.79 -0.97
CA VAL A 266 10.93 -10.25 0.39
C VAL A 266 9.50 -10.02 0.89
N ILE A 267 8.58 -9.52 0.05
CA ILE A 267 7.16 -9.42 0.40
C ILE A 267 6.58 -10.78 0.79
N ARG A 268 6.90 -11.85 0.04
CA ARG A 268 6.46 -13.21 0.36
C ARG A 268 6.98 -13.66 1.71
N GLU A 269 8.29 -13.54 1.91
CA GLU A 269 8.98 -13.89 3.15
C GLU A 269 8.37 -13.13 4.35
N LYS A 270 8.27 -11.79 4.25
CA LYS A 270 7.74 -10.97 5.35
C LYS A 270 6.25 -11.22 5.62
N THR A 271 5.47 -11.56 4.61
CA THR A 271 4.06 -11.95 4.78
C THR A 271 3.93 -13.31 5.48
N ASP A 272 4.78 -14.29 5.14
CA ASP A 272 4.79 -15.61 5.78
C ASP A 272 5.29 -15.51 7.23
N GLU A 273 6.37 -14.75 7.49
CA GLU A 273 6.87 -14.45 8.84
C GLU A 273 5.79 -13.78 9.69
N PHE A 274 5.04 -12.82 9.11
CA PHE A 274 3.91 -12.19 9.77
C PHE A 274 2.83 -13.21 10.14
N GLY A 275 2.46 -14.08 9.22
CA GLY A 275 1.50 -15.15 9.46
C GLY A 275 1.93 -16.07 10.61
N ALA A 276 3.20 -16.45 10.63
CA ALA A 276 3.77 -17.28 11.70
C ALA A 276 3.80 -16.57 13.06
N ALA A 277 4.12 -15.26 13.08
CA ALA A 277 4.25 -14.50 14.33
C ALA A 277 2.90 -14.13 14.96
N PHE A 278 1.89 -13.83 14.13
CA PHE A 278 0.61 -13.26 14.60
C PHE A 278 -0.61 -14.15 14.34
N GLY A 279 -0.45 -15.31 13.68
CA GLY A 279 -1.54 -16.22 13.37
C GLY A 279 -2.53 -15.72 12.30
N ARG A 280 -2.21 -14.62 11.63
CA ARG A 280 -3.02 -14.04 10.54
C ARG A 280 -2.29 -14.17 9.22
N HIS A 281 -2.85 -14.98 8.33
CA HIS A 281 -2.24 -15.33 7.05
C HIS A 281 -2.90 -14.56 5.91
N TYR A 282 -2.09 -13.89 5.12
CA TYR A 282 -2.51 -13.13 3.94
C TYR A 282 -1.96 -13.75 2.66
N ALA A 283 -2.69 -13.59 1.57
CA ALA A 283 -2.12 -13.81 0.25
C ALA A 283 -0.96 -12.84 0.02
N HIS A 284 0.11 -13.31 -0.63
CA HIS A 284 1.29 -12.49 -0.87
C HIS A 284 0.94 -11.28 -1.75
N PHE A 285 0.35 -11.53 -2.92
CA PHE A 285 0.07 -10.51 -3.92
C PHE A 285 -1.37 -10.49 -4.41
N VAL A 286 -1.95 -11.67 -4.66
CA VAL A 286 -3.30 -11.83 -5.19
C VAL A 286 -4.09 -12.72 -4.26
N GLU A 287 -5.14 -12.19 -3.66
CA GLU A 287 -6.08 -12.99 -2.89
C GLU A 287 -7.13 -13.57 -3.83
N GLU A 288 -7.18 -14.89 -3.90
CA GLU A 288 -8.13 -15.63 -4.71
C GLU A 288 -9.39 -15.97 -3.90
N TYR A 289 -10.55 -15.67 -4.45
CA TYR A 289 -11.82 -16.08 -3.87
C TYR A 289 -12.72 -16.71 -4.91
N LEU A 290 -13.02 -18.02 -4.72
CA LEU A 290 -13.85 -18.83 -5.63
C LEU A 290 -13.39 -18.75 -7.11
N LEU A 291 -12.09 -18.71 -7.36
CA LEU A 291 -11.50 -18.65 -8.70
C LEU A 291 -11.28 -20.03 -9.35
N GLU A 292 -11.14 -21.10 -8.58
CA GLU A 292 -10.67 -22.42 -9.03
C GLU A 292 -11.42 -22.99 -10.27
N ASP A 293 -12.74 -22.74 -10.36
CA ASP A 293 -13.61 -23.18 -11.45
C ASP A 293 -14.34 -22.02 -12.15
N ALA A 294 -13.85 -20.78 -11.98
CA ALA A 294 -14.51 -19.60 -12.48
C ALA A 294 -14.27 -19.39 -13.97
N ASP A 295 -15.33 -19.11 -14.73
CA ASP A 295 -15.25 -18.63 -16.11
C ASP A 295 -15.04 -17.11 -16.17
N ILE A 296 -15.49 -16.39 -15.14
CA ILE A 296 -15.44 -14.94 -14.98
C ILE A 296 -14.65 -14.58 -13.75
N ALA A 297 -13.76 -13.58 -13.83
CA ALA A 297 -13.08 -13.02 -12.68
C ALA A 297 -13.30 -11.51 -12.55
N ILE A 298 -13.47 -11.05 -11.32
CA ILE A 298 -13.37 -9.64 -10.95
C ILE A 298 -11.99 -9.41 -10.36
N VAL A 299 -11.21 -8.52 -10.97
CA VAL A 299 -9.95 -7.99 -10.42
C VAL A 299 -10.26 -6.68 -9.71
N ILE A 300 -9.88 -6.55 -8.45
CA ILE A 300 -10.27 -5.42 -7.60
C ILE A 300 -9.20 -5.16 -6.54
N SER A 301 -9.15 -3.95 -5.99
CA SER A 301 -8.36 -3.58 -4.82
C SER A 301 -9.21 -2.78 -3.83
N GLY A 302 -8.75 -2.65 -2.58
CA GLY A 302 -9.39 -1.79 -1.57
C GLY A 302 -10.68 -2.33 -0.96
N GLY A 303 -11.40 -1.45 -0.28
CA GLY A 303 -12.55 -1.75 0.57
C GLY A 303 -13.74 -2.34 -0.16
N HIS A 304 -13.97 -1.97 -1.41
CA HIS A 304 -15.06 -2.53 -2.22
C HIS A 304 -14.90 -4.04 -2.49
N SER A 305 -13.71 -4.60 -2.29
CA SER A 305 -13.48 -6.05 -2.37
C SER A 305 -14.33 -6.84 -1.36
N VAL A 306 -14.65 -6.25 -0.21
CA VAL A 306 -15.52 -6.88 0.81
C VAL A 306 -16.94 -7.06 0.28
N THR A 307 -17.50 -6.04 -0.37
CA THR A 307 -18.83 -6.12 -1.01
C THR A 307 -18.79 -7.04 -2.23
N CYS A 308 -17.72 -6.99 -3.03
CA CYS A 308 -17.49 -7.89 -4.16
C CYS A 308 -17.54 -9.36 -3.72
N ARG A 309 -16.86 -9.71 -2.63
CA ARG A 309 -16.89 -11.08 -2.08
C ARG A 309 -18.30 -11.52 -1.72
N ALA A 310 -19.10 -10.65 -1.09
CA ALA A 310 -20.50 -10.95 -0.76
C ALA A 310 -21.35 -11.12 -2.02
N ALA A 311 -21.20 -10.26 -3.02
CA ALA A 311 -21.90 -10.33 -4.30
C ALA A 311 -21.57 -11.62 -5.07
N ILE A 312 -20.27 -12.00 -5.12
CA ILE A 312 -19.83 -13.24 -5.77
C ILE A 312 -20.49 -14.46 -5.12
N ARG A 313 -20.60 -14.51 -3.79
CA ARG A 313 -21.29 -15.61 -3.12
C ARG A 313 -22.74 -15.73 -3.57
N LEU A 314 -23.49 -14.62 -3.67
CA LEU A 314 -24.88 -14.61 -4.15
C LEU A 314 -24.97 -15.03 -5.63
N LEU A 315 -24.01 -14.62 -6.47
CA LEU A 315 -23.94 -15.03 -7.87
C LEU A 315 -23.66 -16.52 -8.00
N ARG A 316 -22.77 -17.07 -7.18
CA ARG A 316 -22.46 -18.50 -7.14
C ARG A 316 -23.67 -19.35 -6.72
N GLU A 317 -24.47 -18.89 -5.76
CA GLU A 317 -25.74 -19.54 -5.37
C GLU A 317 -26.73 -19.63 -6.54
N ARG A 318 -26.65 -18.70 -7.52
CA ARG A 318 -27.42 -18.71 -8.75
C ARG A 318 -26.77 -19.51 -9.89
N GLY A 319 -25.64 -20.17 -9.64
CA GLY A 319 -24.91 -21.00 -10.60
C GLY A 319 -23.96 -20.25 -11.53
N VAL A 320 -23.68 -18.95 -11.28
CA VAL A 320 -22.73 -18.18 -12.09
C VAL A 320 -21.30 -18.55 -11.66
N LYS A 321 -20.48 -19.02 -12.60
CA LYS A 321 -19.07 -19.36 -12.35
C LYS A 321 -18.19 -18.12 -12.36
N ILE A 322 -18.21 -17.38 -11.25
CA ILE A 322 -17.48 -16.14 -11.04
C ILE A 322 -16.61 -16.22 -9.78
N GLY A 323 -15.44 -15.57 -9.80
CA GLY A 323 -14.54 -15.41 -8.67
C GLY A 323 -13.91 -14.03 -8.61
N MET A 324 -13.12 -13.79 -7.57
CA MET A 324 -12.39 -12.53 -7.35
C MET A 324 -10.89 -12.78 -7.24
N ALA A 325 -10.11 -11.96 -7.90
CA ALA A 325 -8.69 -11.77 -7.70
C ALA A 325 -8.45 -10.38 -7.10
N ARG A 326 -8.21 -10.31 -5.78
CA ARG A 326 -7.94 -9.05 -5.11
C ARG A 326 -6.44 -8.76 -5.11
N LEU A 327 -6.05 -7.60 -5.63
CA LEU A 327 -4.68 -7.14 -5.60
C LEU A 327 -4.34 -6.61 -4.20
N MET A 328 -3.38 -7.25 -3.53
CA MET A 328 -2.85 -6.86 -2.21
C MET A 328 -1.72 -5.85 -2.33
N TRP A 329 -1.03 -5.84 -3.46
CA TRP A 329 0.04 -4.93 -3.83
C TRP A 329 -0.15 -4.49 -5.27
N ILE A 330 0.11 -3.20 -5.52
CA ILE A 330 0.06 -2.60 -6.85
C ILE A 330 1.49 -2.35 -7.37
N ARG A 331 2.45 -2.16 -6.46
CA ARG A 331 3.89 -2.10 -6.78
C ARG A 331 4.70 -2.84 -5.70
N PRO A 332 5.54 -3.78 -6.10
CA PRO A 332 5.70 -4.29 -7.47
C PRO A 332 4.39 -4.90 -8.01
N PHE A 333 4.13 -4.77 -9.33
CA PHE A 333 2.91 -5.33 -9.91
C PHE A 333 3.01 -6.86 -10.04
N PRO A 334 2.03 -7.62 -9.53
CA PRO A 334 2.13 -9.08 -9.40
C PRO A 334 1.74 -9.82 -10.69
N SER A 335 2.45 -9.58 -11.79
CA SER A 335 2.08 -10.12 -13.10
C SER A 335 2.02 -11.65 -13.14
N ASP A 336 2.98 -12.32 -12.49
CA ASP A 336 3.05 -13.79 -12.50
C ASP A 336 1.95 -14.41 -11.64
N ASP A 337 1.71 -13.85 -10.45
CA ASP A 337 0.64 -14.30 -9.55
C ASP A 337 -0.73 -14.12 -10.20
N LEU A 338 -0.95 -12.97 -10.85
CA LEU A 338 -2.19 -12.67 -11.53
C LEU A 338 -2.43 -13.62 -12.72
N ARG A 339 -1.39 -13.90 -13.52
CA ARG A 339 -1.48 -14.89 -14.61
C ARG A 339 -1.80 -16.29 -14.08
N ALA A 340 -1.17 -16.68 -12.98
CA ALA A 340 -1.42 -17.99 -12.38
C ALA A 340 -2.88 -18.10 -11.86
N ALA A 341 -3.36 -17.08 -11.16
CA ALA A 341 -4.73 -17.04 -10.64
C ALA A 341 -5.79 -17.06 -11.74
N LEU A 342 -5.54 -16.40 -12.87
CA LEU A 342 -6.50 -16.24 -13.97
C LEU A 342 -6.28 -17.18 -15.16
N ARG A 343 -5.42 -18.20 -15.04
CA ARG A 343 -4.98 -19.07 -16.15
C ARG A 343 -6.12 -19.77 -16.93
N HIS A 344 -7.27 -19.97 -16.30
CA HIS A 344 -8.42 -20.68 -16.91
C HIS A 344 -9.64 -19.77 -17.12
N VAL A 345 -9.57 -18.52 -16.67
CA VAL A 345 -10.65 -17.54 -16.74
C VAL A 345 -10.85 -17.09 -18.20
N LYS A 346 -12.10 -16.95 -18.64
CA LYS A 346 -12.46 -16.54 -20.00
C LYS A 346 -12.63 -15.04 -20.15
N ALA A 347 -13.16 -14.37 -19.10
CA ALA A 347 -13.36 -12.93 -19.08
C ALA A 347 -13.00 -12.33 -17.72
N VAL A 348 -12.38 -11.17 -17.75
CA VAL A 348 -11.90 -10.41 -16.58
C VAL A 348 -12.52 -9.01 -16.59
N GLY A 349 -13.18 -8.66 -15.50
CA GLY A 349 -13.61 -7.30 -15.22
C GLY A 349 -12.67 -6.65 -14.20
N VAL A 350 -12.03 -5.56 -14.56
CA VAL A 350 -11.21 -4.78 -13.63
C VAL A 350 -12.07 -3.69 -13.02
N VAL A 351 -12.31 -3.76 -11.71
CA VAL A 351 -13.06 -2.73 -10.98
C VAL A 351 -12.12 -1.61 -10.56
N GLU A 352 -12.43 -0.42 -10.99
CA GLU A 352 -11.59 0.78 -10.90
C GLU A 352 -12.29 1.86 -10.09
N THR A 353 -11.88 2.06 -8.85
CA THR A 353 -12.26 3.22 -8.05
C THR A 353 -11.26 4.36 -8.31
N ASN A 354 -10.94 4.61 -9.57
CA ASN A 354 -9.93 5.58 -10.01
C ASN A 354 -10.17 5.99 -11.46
N LEU A 355 -9.51 7.04 -11.90
CA LEU A 355 -9.59 7.55 -13.26
C LEU A 355 -8.22 7.64 -13.92
N GLY A 356 -8.07 6.98 -15.07
CA GLY A 356 -6.93 7.09 -15.96
C GLY A 356 -7.25 7.98 -17.16
N LEU A 357 -7.44 9.28 -16.95
CA LEU A 357 -7.87 10.23 -17.97
C LEU A 357 -6.92 10.24 -19.17
N GLY A 358 -7.46 9.91 -20.35
CA GLY A 358 -6.69 9.82 -21.59
C GLY A 358 -5.84 8.56 -21.72
N GLY A 359 -5.99 7.59 -20.83
CA GLY A 359 -5.34 6.28 -20.90
C GLY A 359 -5.84 5.43 -22.08
N SER A 360 -5.11 4.37 -22.42
CA SER A 360 -5.38 3.54 -23.61
C SER A 360 -6.74 2.83 -23.59
N THR A 361 -7.30 2.59 -22.40
CA THR A 361 -8.62 1.95 -22.21
C THR A 361 -9.75 2.96 -22.09
N TYR A 362 -9.46 4.24 -22.01
CA TYR A 362 -10.42 5.32 -21.66
C TYR A 362 -11.15 5.04 -20.32
N GLY A 363 -10.47 4.34 -19.41
CA GLY A 363 -10.99 3.86 -18.14
C GLY A 363 -10.04 4.11 -16.99
N GLY A 364 -9.89 3.14 -16.12
CA GLY A 364 -9.04 3.24 -14.95
C GLY A 364 -7.55 3.04 -15.19
N ILE A 365 -6.81 3.11 -14.12
CA ILE A 365 -5.35 3.06 -14.10
C ILE A 365 -4.84 1.61 -14.04
N LEU A 366 -5.59 0.67 -13.42
CA LEU A 366 -5.15 -0.70 -13.21
C LEU A 366 -5.39 -1.61 -14.43
N ALA A 367 -6.44 -1.37 -15.21
CA ALA A 367 -6.77 -2.21 -16.36
C ALA A 367 -5.64 -2.33 -17.40
N PRO A 368 -4.86 -1.28 -17.73
CA PRO A 368 -3.67 -1.41 -18.55
C PRO A 368 -2.63 -2.37 -17.97
N ASP A 369 -2.34 -2.29 -16.67
CA ASP A 369 -1.37 -3.15 -16.00
C ASP A 369 -1.86 -4.62 -16.00
N VAL A 370 -3.14 -4.85 -15.69
CA VAL A 370 -3.79 -6.16 -15.76
C VAL A 370 -3.73 -6.73 -17.18
N THR A 371 -4.10 -5.93 -18.19
CA THR A 371 -4.07 -6.34 -19.59
C THR A 371 -2.66 -6.71 -20.03
N THR A 372 -1.66 -5.90 -19.66
CA THR A 372 -0.25 -6.15 -19.97
C THR A 372 0.22 -7.44 -19.32
N ALA A 373 -0.13 -7.68 -18.05
CA ALA A 373 0.21 -8.92 -17.35
C ALA A 373 -0.37 -10.15 -18.04
N LEU A 374 -1.59 -10.06 -18.57
CA LEU A 374 -2.30 -11.17 -19.21
C LEU A 374 -1.96 -11.33 -20.70
N TYR A 375 -1.32 -10.34 -21.32
CA TYR A 375 -1.00 -10.39 -22.76
C TYR A 375 -0.13 -11.59 -23.15
N HIS A 376 0.76 -12.01 -22.28
CA HIS A 376 1.66 -13.16 -22.49
C HIS A 376 1.11 -14.47 -21.89
N ALA A 377 -0.12 -14.49 -21.36
CA ALA A 377 -0.75 -15.72 -20.90
C ALA A 377 -1.08 -16.65 -22.07
N GLU A 378 -1.01 -17.97 -21.86
CA GLU A 378 -1.44 -18.96 -22.87
C GLU A 378 -2.92 -18.80 -23.18
N ASN A 379 -3.76 -18.71 -22.15
CA ASN A 379 -5.15 -18.33 -22.25
C ASN A 379 -5.27 -16.83 -22.03
N ARG A 380 -5.66 -16.09 -23.06
CA ARG A 380 -5.84 -14.64 -23.00
C ARG A 380 -7.32 -14.34 -22.75
N PRO A 381 -7.73 -14.09 -21.51
CA PRO A 381 -9.11 -13.74 -21.24
C PRO A 381 -9.49 -12.42 -21.90
N LEU A 382 -10.77 -12.23 -22.15
CA LEU A 382 -11.33 -10.94 -22.55
C LEU A 382 -11.23 -9.99 -21.34
N VAL A 383 -10.73 -8.77 -21.50
CA VAL A 383 -10.56 -7.82 -20.41
C VAL A 383 -11.38 -6.56 -20.67
N THR A 384 -12.15 -6.13 -19.70
CA THR A 384 -12.82 -4.82 -19.69
C THR A 384 -12.71 -4.17 -18.33
N SER A 385 -12.79 -2.85 -18.30
CA SER A 385 -12.71 -2.01 -17.09
C SER A 385 -14.11 -1.59 -16.66
N PHE A 386 -14.34 -1.50 -15.34
CA PHE A 386 -15.58 -1.01 -14.74
C PHE A 386 -15.25 0.14 -13.78
N MET A 387 -15.53 1.38 -14.20
CA MET A 387 -15.41 2.55 -13.32
C MET A 387 -16.53 2.51 -12.30
N ALA A 388 -16.21 2.33 -11.01
CA ALA A 388 -17.19 2.15 -9.96
C ALA A 388 -16.70 2.75 -8.64
N GLY A 389 -17.59 3.28 -7.83
CA GLY A 389 -17.27 3.80 -6.50
C GLY A 389 -16.52 5.14 -6.49
N LEU A 390 -16.50 5.86 -7.62
CA LEU A 390 -15.87 7.18 -7.72
C LEU A 390 -16.57 8.18 -6.79
N GLY A 391 -15.82 9.13 -6.23
CA GLY A 391 -16.36 10.14 -5.32
C GLY A 391 -16.88 9.55 -4.00
N GLY A 392 -16.48 8.32 -3.63
CA GLY A 392 -16.95 7.65 -2.42
C GLY A 392 -18.34 7.03 -2.54
N GLU A 393 -18.85 6.88 -3.74
CA GLU A 393 -20.10 6.14 -3.98
C GLU A 393 -19.93 4.66 -3.59
N THR A 394 -21.00 4.06 -3.12
CA THR A 394 -21.02 2.63 -2.81
C THR A 394 -21.15 1.79 -4.08
N VAL A 395 -20.52 0.61 -4.08
CA VAL A 395 -20.70 -0.38 -5.14
C VAL A 395 -21.54 -1.54 -4.59
N PRO A 396 -22.89 -1.50 -4.69
CA PRO A 396 -23.76 -2.53 -4.15
C PRO A 396 -23.67 -3.84 -4.94
N ALA A 397 -24.18 -4.93 -4.36
CA ALA A 397 -24.14 -6.25 -4.98
C ALA A 397 -24.82 -6.30 -6.38
N ALA A 398 -25.82 -5.44 -6.60
CA ALA A 398 -26.50 -5.35 -7.90
C ALA A 398 -25.57 -4.90 -9.04
N GLU A 399 -24.61 -4.01 -8.73
CA GLU A 399 -23.63 -3.55 -9.72
C GLU A 399 -22.67 -4.68 -10.11
N PHE A 400 -22.25 -5.50 -9.16
CA PHE A 400 -21.43 -6.69 -9.46
C PHE A 400 -22.23 -7.73 -10.29
N ASP A 401 -23.54 -7.83 -10.08
CA ASP A 401 -24.41 -8.66 -10.91
C ASP A 401 -24.45 -8.14 -12.37
N TRP A 402 -24.62 -6.84 -12.53
CA TRP A 402 -24.58 -6.18 -13.84
C TRP A 402 -23.21 -6.38 -14.53
N MET A 403 -22.11 -6.20 -13.83
CA MET A 403 -20.75 -6.46 -14.34
C MET A 403 -20.59 -7.91 -14.79
N ALA A 404 -21.06 -8.88 -13.99
CA ALA A 404 -21.04 -10.30 -14.34
C ALA A 404 -21.85 -10.59 -15.60
N GLY A 405 -23.00 -9.93 -15.79
CA GLY A 405 -23.82 -10.01 -17.00
C GLY A 405 -23.07 -9.50 -18.24
N LYS A 406 -22.37 -8.36 -18.14
CA LYS A 406 -21.53 -7.83 -19.24
C LYS A 406 -20.40 -8.79 -19.62
N LEU A 407 -19.75 -9.40 -18.62
CA LEU A 407 -18.67 -10.37 -18.85
C LEU A 407 -19.18 -11.68 -19.47
N ALA A 408 -20.35 -12.18 -19.04
CA ALA A 408 -20.99 -13.33 -19.64
C ALA A 408 -21.33 -13.08 -21.13
N GLN A 409 -21.90 -11.92 -21.45
CA GLN A 409 -22.15 -11.50 -22.82
C GLN A 409 -20.87 -11.40 -23.66
N ALA A 410 -19.76 -10.91 -23.05
CA ALA A 410 -18.47 -10.86 -23.74
C ALA A 410 -17.97 -12.27 -24.10
N ILE A 411 -18.12 -13.25 -23.21
CA ILE A 411 -17.76 -14.66 -23.46
C ILE A 411 -18.59 -15.21 -24.63
N GLU A 412 -19.91 -14.99 -24.63
CA GLU A 412 -20.82 -15.45 -25.69
C GLU A 412 -20.49 -14.85 -27.06
N ARG A 413 -20.10 -13.57 -27.08
CA ARG A 413 -19.74 -12.84 -28.32
C ARG A 413 -18.29 -13.09 -28.76
N GLY A 414 -17.45 -13.60 -27.88
CA GLY A 414 -16.01 -13.68 -28.11
C GLY A 414 -15.28 -12.33 -28.15
N ALA A 415 -15.91 -11.25 -27.66
CA ALA A 415 -15.37 -9.90 -27.64
C ALA A 415 -16.03 -9.03 -26.57
N VAL A 416 -15.29 -8.10 -25.97
CA VAL A 416 -15.86 -7.09 -25.09
C VAL A 416 -16.67 -6.06 -25.89
N GLU A 417 -17.74 -5.56 -25.30
CA GLU A 417 -18.58 -4.52 -25.92
C GLU A 417 -17.85 -3.19 -25.99
N LYS A 418 -17.21 -2.82 -24.87
CA LYS A 418 -16.40 -1.60 -24.69
C LYS A 418 -15.15 -1.93 -23.87
N PRO A 419 -14.06 -1.19 -24.04
CA PRO A 419 -12.87 -1.35 -23.20
C PRO A 419 -13.10 -0.89 -21.75
N ALA A 420 -14.08 0.01 -21.54
CA ALA A 420 -14.45 0.53 -20.23
C ALA A 420 -15.95 0.84 -20.14
N HIS A 421 -16.53 0.59 -18.98
CA HIS A 421 -17.93 0.86 -18.63
C HIS A 421 -17.99 1.78 -17.40
N TRP A 422 -18.97 2.68 -17.37
CA TRP A 422 -19.25 3.55 -16.25
C TRP A 422 -20.45 3.00 -15.48
N VAL A 423 -20.16 2.38 -14.34
CA VAL A 423 -21.17 1.70 -13.51
C VAL A 423 -22.14 2.71 -12.92
N GLY A 424 -23.45 2.42 -13.03
CA GLY A 424 -24.51 3.34 -12.60
C GLY A 424 -24.86 4.47 -13.57
N PHE A 425 -24.12 4.60 -14.71
CA PHE A 425 -24.37 5.63 -15.73
C PHE A 425 -24.68 5.04 -17.13
N GLU A 426 -24.68 3.74 -17.24
CA GLU A 426 -25.03 3.02 -18.47
C GLU A 426 -26.33 2.22 -18.27
N ASP A 427 -27.21 2.26 -19.27
CA ASP A 427 -28.45 1.48 -19.31
C ASP A 427 -28.20 0.00 -19.59
#